data_f72cf3760a539d688bcef7697342dd66
#
_entry.id   f72cf3760a539d688bcef7697342dd66
#
_cell.length_a   1.000
_cell.length_b   1.000
_cell.length_c   1.000
_cell.angle_alpha   90.00
_cell.angle_beta   90.00
_cell.angle_gamma   90.00
#
_symmetry.space_group_name_H-M   'P 1'
#
loop_
_entity.id
_entity.type
_entity.pdbx_description
1 polymer ?
#
loop_
_entity_poly.entity_id
_entity_poly.type
_entity_poly.pdbx_seq_one_letter_code
_entity_poly.pdbx_strand_id
1 'polypeptide(L)'
;TSAGPDGLARFHADMAALRPSLPFDIDGVVYKVNSLELQARLGFRSREPRWAVAHKYPAQEVATRLLGIDVQVGRTGAITPVARLEPVFVGGVTVTNATLHNQGEIDRKDVRIGDWVVVRRAGDVIPEVVGAIPERRDGELPRFDLLASIDHKCPECGSHVVRGEDEAVARCTGGLFCPAQCRQALLHFAGRRAVDIDGLGEQIVTQLVTGGMVRTPADLYDAGRINAVSLAGLERMGEKSAANLLAAIGKSRDTTLARFIFALGIRNVGETTAKDLARHFGNLDALLAADEAALLQVPDVGPVVAKCISEFFAEPHNRDVIAALRREMRWAEGEGAARPVDGRFAGKTFVLTGTLPTLRRDEAAAMIEAAGGKVAGSVSKKTDYVVAGADAGSKLDKAQQLGVAVLDEDALRALLGPAQGPAGQAELFGE
;
A
#
# COMPACT_ATOMS: atom_id res chain seq x y z
N THR A 1 18.08 37.81 5.23
CA THR A 1 18.71 37.13 4.08
C THR A 1 20.18 36.91 4.35
N SER A 2 20.65 35.69 4.16
CA SER A 2 22.06 35.32 4.30
C SER A 2 22.64 35.10 2.89
N ALA A 3 23.90 35.48 2.69
CA ALA A 3 24.60 35.30 1.43
C ALA A 3 25.68 34.21 1.60
N GLY A 4 25.71 33.26 0.68
CA GLY A 4 26.70 32.20 0.60
C GLY A 4 26.63 31.15 1.75
N PRO A 5 27.41 30.07 1.65
CA PRO A 5 27.41 28.97 2.62
C PRO A 5 27.77 29.42 4.04
N ASP A 6 28.76 30.31 4.18
CA ASP A 6 29.22 30.81 5.50
C ASP A 6 28.14 31.64 6.21
N GLY A 7 27.35 32.42 5.46
CA GLY A 7 26.23 33.17 5.99
C GLY A 7 25.09 32.26 6.45
N LEU A 8 24.82 31.14 5.75
CA LEU A 8 23.84 30.14 6.16
C LEU A 8 24.31 29.39 7.43
N ALA A 9 25.59 29.02 7.49
CA ALA A 9 26.18 28.35 8.67
C ALA A 9 26.12 29.24 9.92
N ARG A 10 26.46 30.52 9.79
CA ARG A 10 26.32 31.49 10.88
C ARG A 10 24.87 31.60 11.34
N PHE A 11 23.92 31.77 10.42
CA PHE A 11 22.51 31.86 10.78
C PHE A 11 22.03 30.63 11.54
N HIS A 12 22.47 29.42 11.14
CA HIS A 12 22.16 28.18 11.85
C HIS A 12 22.70 28.19 13.27
N ALA A 13 23.97 28.60 13.48
CA ALA A 13 24.60 28.66 14.79
C ALA A 13 23.93 29.73 15.69
N ASP A 14 23.62 30.92 15.13
CA ASP A 14 22.94 32.00 15.86
C ASP A 14 21.54 31.53 16.35
N MET A 15 20.78 30.88 15.48
CA MET A 15 19.45 30.33 15.81
C MET A 15 19.56 29.19 16.83
N ALA A 16 20.62 28.35 16.77
CA ALA A 16 20.87 27.32 17.77
C ALA A 16 21.14 27.94 19.17
N ALA A 17 21.89 29.03 19.23
CA ALA A 17 22.16 29.76 20.47
C ALA A 17 20.89 30.43 21.03
N LEU A 18 20.00 30.93 20.17
CA LEU A 18 18.73 31.54 20.55
C LEU A 18 17.67 30.54 20.96
N ARG A 19 17.78 29.29 20.55
CA ARG A 19 16.78 28.21 20.72
C ARG A 19 16.25 28.12 22.18
N PRO A 20 17.09 28.15 23.24
CA PRO A 20 16.58 28.03 24.60
C PRO A 20 15.73 29.22 25.08
N SER A 21 15.83 30.38 24.43
CA SER A 21 15.10 31.61 24.78
C SER A 21 13.82 31.83 23.96
N LEU A 22 13.57 30.99 22.95
CA LEU A 22 12.37 31.10 22.12
C LEU A 22 11.15 30.59 22.88
N PRO A 23 9.95 31.22 22.69
CA PRO A 23 8.69 30.77 23.31
C PRO A 23 8.10 29.51 22.63
N PHE A 24 8.81 28.89 21.70
CA PHE A 24 8.45 27.69 20.97
C PHE A 24 9.69 26.88 20.62
N ASP A 25 9.53 25.56 20.47
CA ASP A 25 10.62 24.68 20.06
C ASP A 25 10.89 24.78 18.55
N ILE A 26 12.19 24.71 18.19
CA ILE A 26 12.65 24.58 16.81
C ILE A 26 13.59 23.37 16.70
N ASP A 27 13.50 22.61 15.61
CA ASP A 27 14.34 21.44 15.33
C ASP A 27 15.42 21.71 14.27
N GLY A 28 15.44 22.93 13.73
CA GLY A 28 16.38 23.37 12.70
C GLY A 28 15.92 24.65 12.05
N VAL A 29 16.56 24.99 10.95
CA VAL A 29 16.24 26.13 10.09
C VAL A 29 15.94 25.67 8.67
N VAL A 30 15.14 26.44 7.93
CA VAL A 30 14.86 26.18 6.53
C VAL A 30 15.41 27.33 5.70
N TYR A 31 16.31 27.02 4.78
CA TYR A 31 16.80 27.98 3.78
C TYR A 31 15.93 27.91 2.55
N LYS A 32 15.60 29.09 2.00
CA LYS A 32 14.84 29.20 0.76
C LYS A 32 15.55 30.16 -0.18
N VAL A 33 15.56 29.85 -1.47
CA VAL A 33 16.01 30.80 -2.50
C VAL A 33 15.14 32.07 -2.44
N ASN A 34 15.73 33.23 -2.29
CA ASN A 34 15.02 34.49 -2.05
C ASN A 34 14.26 35.05 -3.29
N SER A 35 14.73 34.73 -4.50
CA SER A 35 14.09 35.16 -5.75
C SER A 35 12.93 34.21 -6.12
N LEU A 36 11.71 34.75 -6.23
CA LEU A 36 10.54 34.00 -6.67
C LEU A 36 10.69 33.49 -8.11
N GLU A 37 11.35 34.24 -8.98
CA GLU A 37 11.66 33.81 -10.35
C GLU A 37 12.55 32.57 -10.35
N LEU A 38 13.60 32.55 -9.54
CA LEU A 38 14.48 31.39 -9.40
C LEU A 38 13.76 30.21 -8.74
N GLN A 39 12.85 30.45 -7.78
CA GLN A 39 12.01 29.39 -7.22
C GLN A 39 11.15 28.73 -8.30
N ALA A 40 10.51 29.53 -9.16
CA ALA A 40 9.71 29.03 -10.28
C ALA A 40 10.56 28.20 -11.27
N ARG A 41 11.78 28.66 -11.60
CA ARG A 41 12.72 27.93 -12.48
C ARG A 41 13.23 26.63 -11.88
N LEU A 42 13.53 26.57 -10.58
CA LEU A 42 13.98 25.38 -9.88
C LEU A 42 12.86 24.35 -9.71
N GLY A 43 11.61 24.82 -9.54
CA GLY A 43 10.42 23.97 -9.45
C GLY A 43 10.42 23.01 -8.28
N PHE A 44 9.73 21.88 -8.47
CA PHE A 44 9.51 20.84 -7.45
C PHE A 44 10.00 19.48 -7.97
N ARG A 45 10.29 18.57 -7.04
CA ARG A 45 10.45 17.15 -7.31
C ARG A 45 9.35 16.44 -6.52
N SER A 46 8.34 15.90 -7.22
CA SER A 46 7.14 15.37 -6.56
C SER A 46 6.46 16.47 -5.72
N ARG A 47 6.57 16.43 -4.41
CA ARG A 47 6.00 17.42 -3.47
C ARG A 47 7.05 18.37 -2.88
N GLU A 48 8.32 18.02 -2.98
CA GLU A 48 9.42 18.77 -2.37
C GLU A 48 9.91 19.90 -3.28
N PRO A 49 10.04 21.13 -2.75
CA PRO A 49 10.61 22.24 -3.49
C PRO A 49 12.12 22.06 -3.65
N ARG A 50 12.65 22.25 -4.88
CA ARG A 50 14.09 22.24 -5.14
C ARG A 50 14.81 23.51 -4.67
N TRP A 51 14.05 24.52 -4.31
CA TRP A 51 14.53 25.82 -3.86
C TRP A 51 14.52 26.00 -2.33
N ALA A 52 14.23 24.93 -1.58
CA ALA A 52 14.25 24.95 -0.13
C ALA A 52 15.01 23.73 0.42
N VAL A 53 15.76 23.95 1.52
CA VAL A 53 16.47 22.88 2.22
C VAL A 53 16.38 23.09 3.73
N ALA A 54 16.08 22.02 4.47
CA ALA A 54 16.09 22.04 5.93
C ALA A 54 17.49 21.67 6.46
N HIS A 55 17.98 22.43 7.44
CA HIS A 55 19.20 22.14 8.17
C HIS A 55 18.84 21.93 9.63
N LYS A 56 18.74 20.66 10.01
CA LYS A 56 18.33 20.25 11.36
C LYS A 56 19.44 20.44 12.37
N TYR A 57 19.08 20.71 13.65
CA TYR A 57 20.02 20.64 14.75
C TYR A 57 20.37 19.18 15.09
N PRO A 58 21.54 18.94 15.71
CA PRO A 58 21.83 17.64 16.26
C PRO A 58 20.74 17.21 17.24
N ALA A 59 20.39 15.93 17.16
CA ALA A 59 19.42 15.34 18.06
C ALA A 59 19.98 15.37 19.51
N GLN A 60 19.10 15.61 20.48
CA GLN A 60 19.48 15.47 21.89
C GLN A 60 19.49 13.98 22.25
N GLU A 61 20.52 13.60 23.03
CA GLU A 61 20.72 12.23 23.51
C GLU A 61 20.83 12.24 25.02
N VAL A 62 20.12 11.33 25.68
CA VAL A 62 20.14 11.18 27.14
C VAL A 62 20.15 9.69 27.49
N ALA A 63 20.89 9.32 28.55
CA ALA A 63 20.87 7.95 29.05
C ALA A 63 19.71 7.73 30.03
N THR A 64 19.03 6.58 29.88
CA THR A 64 17.98 6.16 30.81
C THR A 64 17.95 4.62 30.91
N ARG A 65 17.15 4.07 31.82
CA ARG A 65 17.05 2.63 32.02
C ARG A 65 15.95 2.03 31.18
N LEU A 66 16.21 0.89 30.54
CA LEU A 66 15.24 0.09 29.80
C LEU A 66 14.51 -0.84 30.79
N LEU A 67 13.25 -0.53 31.06
CA LEU A 67 12.43 -1.25 32.03
C LEU A 67 11.74 -2.49 31.42
N GLY A 68 11.52 -2.50 30.10
CA GLY A 68 10.86 -3.57 29.38
C GLY A 68 10.78 -3.27 27.89
N ILE A 69 10.32 -4.26 27.12
CA ILE A 69 10.07 -4.12 25.68
C ILE A 69 8.64 -4.57 25.43
N ASP A 70 7.79 -3.64 25.04
CA ASP A 70 6.42 -3.88 24.60
C ASP A 70 6.38 -4.10 23.08
N VAL A 71 5.31 -4.74 22.60
CA VAL A 71 5.14 -5.04 21.18
C VAL A 71 3.90 -4.34 20.64
N GLN A 72 4.08 -3.54 19.60
CA GLN A 72 2.99 -2.83 18.92
C GLN A 72 2.77 -3.38 17.52
N VAL A 73 1.50 -3.39 17.09
CA VAL A 73 1.09 -3.80 15.75
C VAL A 73 0.71 -2.57 14.93
N GLY A 74 1.47 -2.33 13.88
CA GLY A 74 1.21 -1.21 12.97
C GLY A 74 0.06 -1.50 12.00
N ARG A 75 -0.45 -0.43 11.38
CA ARG A 75 -1.55 -0.49 10.39
C ARG A 75 -1.28 -1.38 9.15
N THR A 76 -0.05 -1.76 8.92
CA THR A 76 0.38 -2.66 7.83
C THR A 76 0.74 -4.06 8.35
N GLY A 77 0.36 -4.37 9.58
CA GLY A 77 0.71 -5.60 10.27
C GLY A 77 2.14 -5.67 10.79
N ALA A 78 2.95 -4.63 10.61
CA ALA A 78 4.32 -4.59 11.12
C ALA A 78 4.35 -4.73 12.65
N ILE A 79 5.14 -5.68 13.15
CA ILE A 79 5.37 -5.90 14.57
C ILE A 79 6.59 -5.08 14.97
N THR A 80 6.36 -4.07 15.82
CA THR A 80 7.38 -3.12 16.22
C THR A 80 7.66 -3.24 17.70
N PRO A 81 8.89 -3.59 18.10
CA PRO A 81 9.31 -3.54 19.50
C PRO A 81 9.48 -2.11 19.96
N VAL A 82 8.96 -1.79 21.13
CA VAL A 82 8.99 -0.47 21.75
C VAL A 82 9.60 -0.58 23.13
N ALA A 83 10.72 0.11 23.36
CA ALA A 83 11.36 0.22 24.65
C ALA A 83 10.46 0.98 25.61
N ARG A 84 10.17 0.40 26.78
CA ARG A 84 9.58 1.06 27.94
C ARG A 84 10.70 1.51 28.85
N LEU A 85 10.78 2.81 29.05
CA LEU A 85 11.93 3.49 29.68
C LEU A 85 11.57 4.06 31.05
N GLU A 86 12.57 4.15 31.91
CA GLU A 86 12.48 5.07 33.02
C GLU A 86 12.30 6.49 32.47
N PRO A 87 11.32 7.28 33.00
CA PRO A 87 11.01 8.58 32.42
C PRO A 87 12.22 9.49 32.33
N VAL A 88 12.52 10.04 31.18
CA VAL A 88 13.66 10.91 30.95
C VAL A 88 13.28 12.11 30.09
N PHE A 89 13.80 13.30 30.45
CA PHE A 89 13.54 14.52 29.70
C PHE A 89 14.56 14.66 28.56
N VAL A 90 14.07 14.66 27.32
CA VAL A 90 14.88 14.80 26.09
C VAL A 90 14.09 15.47 24.99
N GLY A 91 14.70 16.42 24.31
CA GLY A 91 14.06 17.13 23.18
C GLY A 91 12.78 17.88 23.58
N GLY A 92 12.76 18.51 24.78
CA GLY A 92 11.63 19.32 25.24
C GLY A 92 10.45 18.55 25.84
N VAL A 93 10.50 17.21 25.91
CA VAL A 93 9.43 16.37 26.46
C VAL A 93 9.97 15.26 27.37
N THR A 94 9.11 14.76 28.27
CA THR A 94 9.40 13.54 29.03
C THR A 94 9.07 12.31 28.17
N VAL A 95 10.10 11.50 27.90
CA VAL A 95 10.02 10.27 27.10
C VAL A 95 9.95 9.07 28.03
N THR A 96 8.94 8.25 27.85
CA THR A 96 8.73 6.96 28.54
C THR A 96 8.81 5.77 27.60
N ASN A 97 8.71 6.02 26.27
CA ASN A 97 8.74 4.99 25.24
C ASN A 97 9.60 5.44 24.07
N ALA A 98 10.36 4.52 23.48
CA ALA A 98 11.17 4.76 22.30
C ALA A 98 11.13 3.56 21.34
N THR A 99 11.20 3.78 20.03
CA THR A 99 11.23 2.67 19.10
C THR A 99 12.55 1.90 19.13
N LEU A 100 12.45 0.58 19.01
CA LEU A 100 13.58 -0.32 18.76
C LEU A 100 13.59 -0.79 17.30
N HIS A 101 12.65 -0.32 16.49
CA HIS A 101 12.46 -0.60 15.05
C HIS A 101 12.13 -2.06 14.74
N ASN A 102 13.03 -3.01 14.98
CA ASN A 102 12.87 -4.43 14.67
C ASN A 102 13.87 -5.29 15.45
N GLN A 103 13.76 -6.61 15.35
CA GLN A 103 14.68 -7.54 16.02
C GLN A 103 16.14 -7.33 15.61
N GLY A 104 16.41 -7.12 14.31
CA GLY A 104 17.77 -6.91 13.82
C GLY A 104 18.46 -5.69 14.43
N GLU A 105 17.69 -4.62 14.71
CA GLU A 105 18.22 -3.43 15.41
C GLU A 105 18.49 -3.72 16.91
N ILE A 106 17.64 -4.52 17.55
CA ILE A 106 17.88 -4.97 18.94
C ILE A 106 19.17 -5.77 19.01
N ASP A 107 19.35 -6.72 18.10
CA ASP A 107 20.53 -7.57 18.02
C ASP A 107 21.80 -6.77 17.70
N ARG A 108 21.72 -5.89 16.71
CA ARG A 108 22.84 -5.02 16.29
C ARG A 108 23.33 -4.09 17.40
N LYS A 109 22.38 -3.58 18.21
CA LYS A 109 22.65 -2.66 19.32
C LYS A 109 22.91 -3.39 20.64
N ASP A 110 22.80 -4.72 20.66
CA ASP A 110 22.89 -5.59 21.85
C ASP A 110 22.06 -5.06 23.05
N VAL A 111 20.80 -4.63 22.75
CA VAL A 111 19.90 -4.07 23.78
C VAL A 111 19.19 -5.19 24.52
N ARG A 112 19.24 -5.15 25.87
CA ARG A 112 18.63 -6.12 26.76
C ARG A 112 17.79 -5.44 27.82
N ILE A 113 16.70 -6.08 28.25
CA ILE A 113 15.84 -5.53 29.32
C ILE A 113 16.68 -5.39 30.59
N GLY A 114 16.66 -4.21 31.20
CA GLY A 114 17.49 -3.85 32.35
C GLY A 114 18.74 -3.03 32.03
N ASP A 115 19.10 -2.86 30.74
CA ASP A 115 20.23 -2.04 30.33
C ASP A 115 20.01 -0.55 30.59
N TRP A 116 21.13 0.16 30.75
CA TRP A 116 21.19 1.58 30.47
C TRP A 116 21.29 1.78 28.96
N VAL A 117 20.42 2.62 28.42
CA VAL A 117 20.32 2.88 26.98
C VAL A 117 20.42 4.37 26.69
N VAL A 118 20.99 4.72 25.55
CA VAL A 118 20.96 6.09 25.02
C VAL A 118 19.69 6.25 24.18
N VAL A 119 18.89 7.23 24.54
CA VAL A 119 17.67 7.60 23.82
C VAL A 119 17.90 8.92 23.10
N ARG A 120 17.49 8.98 21.85
CA ARG A 120 17.61 10.13 20.98
C ARG A 120 16.24 10.63 20.54
N ARG A 121 16.08 11.98 20.59
CA ARG A 121 14.93 12.65 19.98
C ARG A 121 15.39 13.86 19.18
N ALA A 122 15.02 13.91 17.90
CA ALA A 122 15.27 15.06 17.03
C ALA A 122 13.94 15.75 16.72
N GLY A 123 13.72 16.93 17.31
CA GLY A 123 12.48 17.70 17.10
C GLY A 123 11.22 16.90 17.44
N ASP A 124 10.19 16.98 16.59
CA ASP A 124 8.91 16.27 16.73
C ASP A 124 8.93 14.86 16.10
N VAL A 125 10.08 14.17 16.16
CA VAL A 125 10.26 12.80 15.67
C VAL A 125 10.04 11.82 16.82
N ILE A 126 9.60 10.60 16.46
CA ILE A 126 9.42 9.49 17.41
C ILE A 126 10.76 9.20 18.07
N PRO A 127 10.85 9.17 19.42
CA PRO A 127 12.08 8.82 20.12
C PRO A 127 12.58 7.43 19.74
N GLU A 128 13.90 7.28 19.62
CA GLU A 128 14.52 5.99 19.30
C GLU A 128 15.62 5.63 20.29
N VAL A 129 15.84 4.34 20.52
CA VAL A 129 16.99 3.83 21.24
C VAL A 129 18.18 3.79 20.30
N VAL A 130 19.23 4.55 20.62
CA VAL A 130 20.48 4.59 19.83
C VAL A 130 21.30 3.32 20.07
N GLY A 131 21.40 2.87 21.34
CA GLY A 131 22.13 1.66 21.74
C GLY A 131 22.14 1.46 23.23
N ALA A 132 22.61 0.30 23.67
CA ALA A 132 22.91 0.02 25.06
C ALA A 132 24.24 0.68 25.47
N ILE A 133 24.44 0.87 26.78
CA ILE A 133 25.69 1.30 27.40
C ILE A 133 26.28 0.08 28.14
N PRO A 134 27.09 -0.75 27.47
CA PRO A 134 27.56 -2.03 28.04
C PRO A 134 28.33 -1.88 29.35
N GLU A 135 29.05 -0.76 29.53
CA GLU A 135 29.82 -0.47 30.72
C GLU A 135 28.95 -0.25 31.97
N ARG A 136 27.65 -0.01 31.78
CA ARG A 136 26.66 0.16 32.84
C ARG A 136 25.73 -1.03 32.99
N ARG A 137 26.01 -2.16 32.32
CA ARG A 137 25.19 -3.37 32.42
C ARG A 137 25.45 -4.10 33.73
N ASP A 138 24.40 -4.33 34.49
CA ASP A 138 24.46 -5.05 35.77
C ASP A 138 24.37 -6.58 35.50
N GLY A 139 25.54 -7.23 35.42
CA GLY A 139 25.60 -8.70 35.22
C GLY A 139 25.26 -9.17 33.82
N GLU A 140 24.94 -10.46 33.72
CA GLU A 140 24.54 -11.09 32.44
C GLU A 140 23.03 -11.03 32.29
N LEU A 141 22.55 -10.28 31.28
CA LEU A 141 21.13 -10.15 30.94
C LEU A 141 20.80 -11.01 29.72
N PRO A 142 19.63 -11.67 29.68
CA PRO A 142 19.22 -12.47 28.52
C PRO A 142 18.99 -11.59 27.29
N ARG A 143 19.26 -12.18 26.12
CA ARG A 143 18.88 -11.54 24.85
C ARG A 143 17.38 -11.55 24.69
N PHE A 144 16.83 -10.49 24.12
CA PHE A 144 15.41 -10.39 23.82
C PHE A 144 15.13 -11.02 22.45
N ASP A 145 14.13 -11.89 22.40
CA ASP A 145 13.56 -12.44 21.14
C ASP A 145 12.13 -11.96 20.98
N LEU A 146 11.90 -11.15 19.94
CA LEU A 146 10.62 -10.53 19.63
C LEU A 146 9.53 -11.58 19.37
N LEU A 147 9.83 -12.60 18.57
CA LEU A 147 8.83 -13.61 18.19
C LEU A 147 8.52 -14.53 19.36
N ALA A 148 9.54 -14.95 20.10
CA ALA A 148 9.35 -15.75 21.31
C ALA A 148 8.56 -14.98 22.38
N SER A 149 8.76 -13.66 22.53
CA SER A 149 8.06 -12.84 23.52
C SER A 149 6.54 -12.73 23.29
N ILE A 150 6.07 -13.05 22.08
CA ILE A 150 4.64 -13.03 21.68
C ILE A 150 4.14 -14.41 21.24
N ASP A 151 4.84 -15.50 21.57
CA ASP A 151 4.49 -16.87 21.17
C ASP A 151 4.20 -17.02 19.66
N HIS A 152 4.90 -16.26 18.81
CA HIS A 152 4.67 -16.17 17.36
C HIS A 152 3.23 -15.75 16.98
N LYS A 153 2.50 -15.10 17.90
CA LYS A 153 1.12 -14.65 17.69
C LYS A 153 1.01 -13.14 17.81
N CYS A 154 0.11 -12.58 17.02
CA CYS A 154 -0.20 -11.17 17.07
C CYS A 154 -0.89 -10.80 18.38
N PRO A 155 -0.39 -9.84 19.17
CA PRO A 155 -1.02 -9.44 20.43
C PRO A 155 -2.40 -8.81 20.26
N GLU A 156 -2.75 -8.34 19.05
CA GLU A 156 -4.04 -7.70 18.76
C GLU A 156 -5.12 -8.69 18.32
N CYS A 157 -4.77 -9.76 17.60
CA CYS A 157 -5.76 -10.65 16.98
C CYS A 157 -5.48 -12.14 17.11
N GLY A 158 -4.33 -12.54 17.67
CA GLY A 158 -3.95 -13.94 17.81
C GLY A 158 -3.50 -14.65 16.53
N SER A 159 -3.58 -14.00 15.36
CA SER A 159 -3.09 -14.57 14.11
C SER A 159 -1.59 -14.79 14.12
N HIS A 160 -1.07 -15.66 13.26
CA HIS A 160 0.35 -15.92 13.17
C HIS A 160 1.15 -14.67 12.84
N VAL A 161 2.36 -14.59 13.38
CA VAL A 161 3.36 -13.58 13.04
C VAL A 161 4.50 -14.26 12.30
N VAL A 162 4.77 -13.78 11.08
CA VAL A 162 5.82 -14.30 10.22
C VAL A 162 6.89 -13.26 9.93
N ARG A 163 8.12 -13.71 9.71
CA ARG A 163 9.23 -12.90 9.21
C ARG A 163 9.93 -13.66 8.10
N GLY A 164 9.97 -13.08 6.90
CA GLY A 164 10.74 -13.63 5.78
C GLY A 164 12.25 -13.66 6.10
N GLU A 165 13.00 -14.57 5.48
CA GLU A 165 14.45 -14.71 5.72
C GLU A 165 15.22 -13.42 5.43
N ASP A 166 14.84 -12.69 4.39
CA ASP A 166 15.46 -11.41 3.98
C ASP A 166 14.70 -10.18 4.53
N GLU A 167 13.74 -10.37 5.44
CA GLU A 167 12.93 -9.28 5.97
C GLU A 167 13.38 -8.85 7.36
N ALA A 168 13.61 -7.54 7.51
CA ALA A 168 13.94 -6.94 8.80
C ALA A 168 12.74 -6.93 9.78
N VAL A 169 11.49 -6.91 9.24
CA VAL A 169 10.28 -6.66 10.02
C VAL A 169 9.37 -7.88 10.04
N ALA A 170 9.04 -8.39 11.23
CA ALA A 170 8.01 -9.41 11.41
C ALA A 170 6.60 -8.81 11.20
N ARG A 171 5.66 -9.61 10.71
CA ARG A 171 4.31 -9.15 10.38
C ARG A 171 3.22 -10.11 10.80
N CYS A 172 2.10 -9.52 11.24
CA CYS A 172 0.85 -10.23 11.48
C CYS A 172 0.19 -10.63 10.15
N THR A 173 -0.20 -11.89 10.02
CA THR A 173 -0.87 -12.46 8.83
C THR A 173 -2.38 -12.20 8.79
N GLY A 174 -2.99 -11.75 9.89
CA GLY A 174 -4.43 -11.51 10.03
C GLY A 174 -4.93 -10.21 9.37
N GLY A 175 -4.44 -9.86 8.17
CA GLY A 175 -4.65 -8.59 7.49
C GLY A 175 -6.10 -8.08 7.43
N LEU A 176 -7.06 -8.95 7.12
CA LEU A 176 -8.48 -8.59 7.01
C LEU A 176 -9.20 -8.56 8.37
N PHE A 177 -8.70 -9.30 9.34
CA PHE A 177 -9.34 -9.51 10.64
C PHE A 177 -8.68 -8.69 11.76
N CYS A 178 -7.39 -8.42 11.68
CA CYS A 178 -6.63 -7.77 12.74
C CYS A 178 -7.12 -6.35 13.02
N PRO A 179 -7.54 -6.00 14.25
CA PRO A 179 -8.05 -4.66 14.57
C PRO A 179 -7.07 -3.53 14.24
N ALA A 180 -5.76 -3.76 14.44
CA ALA A 180 -4.72 -2.79 14.11
C ALA A 180 -4.64 -2.50 12.60
N GLN A 181 -5.00 -3.47 11.76
CA GLN A 181 -4.94 -3.37 10.29
C GLN A 181 -6.29 -2.98 9.67
N CYS A 182 -7.40 -3.17 10.39
CA CYS A 182 -8.76 -3.06 9.88
C CYS A 182 -9.02 -1.75 9.11
N ARG A 183 -8.64 -0.59 9.64
CA ARG A 183 -8.84 0.70 8.95
C ARG A 183 -8.15 0.75 7.59
N GLN A 184 -6.91 0.28 7.52
CA GLN A 184 -6.14 0.29 6.28
C GLN A 184 -6.69 -0.74 5.29
N ALA A 185 -7.11 -1.90 5.78
CA ALA A 185 -7.76 -2.93 4.97
C ALA A 185 -9.08 -2.42 4.36
N LEU A 186 -9.91 -1.74 5.14
CA LEU A 186 -11.17 -1.14 4.66
C LEU A 186 -10.95 -0.04 3.62
N LEU A 187 -9.98 0.86 3.84
CA LEU A 187 -9.62 1.90 2.88
C LEU A 187 -9.11 1.32 1.56
N HIS A 188 -8.29 0.28 1.65
CA HIS A 188 -7.81 -0.43 0.46
C HIS A 188 -8.95 -1.13 -0.26
N PHE A 189 -9.78 -1.88 0.48
CA PHE A 189 -10.94 -2.62 -0.04
C PHE A 189 -11.92 -1.69 -0.76
N ALA A 190 -12.25 -0.53 -0.17
CA ALA A 190 -13.15 0.45 -0.74
C ALA A 190 -12.55 1.26 -1.91
N GLY A 191 -11.25 1.15 -2.14
CA GLY A 191 -10.53 1.94 -3.12
C GLY A 191 -11.05 1.77 -4.55
N ARG A 192 -10.91 2.83 -5.40
CA ARG A 192 -11.39 2.85 -6.80
C ARG A 192 -10.87 1.66 -7.65
N ARG A 193 -9.67 1.17 -7.37
CA ARG A 193 -9.06 0.02 -8.07
C ARG A 193 -9.49 -1.33 -7.49
N ALA A 194 -10.03 -1.32 -6.26
CA ALA A 194 -10.60 -2.49 -5.59
C ALA A 194 -12.11 -2.57 -5.87
N VAL A 195 -12.98 -2.60 -4.86
CA VAL A 195 -14.43 -2.75 -5.09
C VAL A 195 -15.17 -1.42 -5.32
N ASP A 196 -14.47 -0.28 -5.24
CA ASP A 196 -14.95 1.06 -5.61
C ASP A 196 -16.20 1.51 -4.83
N ILE A 197 -16.08 1.61 -3.51
CA ILE A 197 -17.15 2.15 -2.67
C ILE A 197 -16.96 3.67 -2.53
N ASP A 198 -17.63 4.41 -3.40
CA ASP A 198 -17.58 5.86 -3.36
C ASP A 198 -18.20 6.41 -2.05
N GLY A 199 -17.58 7.44 -1.49
CA GLY A 199 -18.00 8.03 -0.23
C GLY A 199 -17.43 7.33 1.03
N LEU A 200 -16.82 6.15 0.94
CA LEU A 200 -16.18 5.48 2.09
C LEU A 200 -14.74 5.95 2.29
N GLY A 201 -14.57 7.21 2.66
CA GLY A 201 -13.26 7.83 2.92
C GLY A 201 -12.74 7.59 4.35
N GLU A 202 -11.51 8.08 4.61
CA GLU A 202 -10.77 7.84 5.86
C GLU A 202 -11.56 8.26 7.13
N GLN A 203 -12.27 9.39 7.09
CA GLN A 203 -13.04 9.87 8.22
C GLN A 203 -14.19 8.93 8.58
N ILE A 204 -14.93 8.45 7.58
CA ILE A 204 -16.06 7.53 7.76
C ILE A 204 -15.56 6.17 8.22
N VAL A 205 -14.52 5.63 7.57
CA VAL A 205 -13.87 4.36 7.99
C VAL A 205 -13.41 4.44 9.45
N THR A 206 -12.82 5.57 9.86
CA THR A 206 -12.38 5.76 11.23
C THR A 206 -13.57 5.72 12.20
N GLN A 207 -14.69 6.40 11.90
CA GLN A 207 -15.87 6.39 12.75
C GLN A 207 -16.52 5.00 12.84
N LEU A 208 -16.63 4.30 11.70
CA LEU A 208 -17.18 2.94 11.64
C LEU A 208 -16.39 1.94 12.49
N VAL A 209 -15.05 2.01 12.40
CA VAL A 209 -14.15 1.12 13.15
C VAL A 209 -14.12 1.49 14.64
N THR A 210 -13.97 2.77 14.96
CA THR A 210 -13.91 3.24 16.36
C THR A 210 -15.24 3.01 17.08
N GLY A 211 -16.37 3.18 16.38
CA GLY A 211 -17.71 2.87 16.89
C GLY A 211 -18.03 1.37 16.96
N GLY A 212 -17.11 0.48 16.53
CA GLY A 212 -17.30 -0.97 16.57
C GLY A 212 -18.34 -1.50 15.58
N MET A 213 -18.81 -0.66 14.64
CA MET A 213 -19.81 -1.05 13.63
C MET A 213 -19.20 -1.97 12.56
N VAL A 214 -17.93 -1.75 12.21
CA VAL A 214 -17.20 -2.53 11.22
C VAL A 214 -15.89 -3.01 11.82
N ARG A 215 -15.64 -4.32 11.76
CA ARG A 215 -14.41 -4.99 12.20
C ARG A 215 -13.65 -5.64 11.04
N THR A 216 -14.38 -6.02 9.99
CA THR A 216 -13.85 -6.62 8.77
C THR A 216 -14.55 -6.02 7.56
N PRO A 217 -13.98 -6.13 6.34
CA PRO A 217 -14.66 -5.67 5.12
C PRO A 217 -16.03 -6.32 4.89
N ALA A 218 -16.26 -7.54 5.40
CA ALA A 218 -17.53 -8.23 5.27
C ALA A 218 -18.67 -7.53 6.04
N ASP A 219 -18.37 -6.87 7.14
CA ASP A 219 -19.37 -6.16 7.96
C ASP A 219 -20.01 -4.97 7.22
N LEU A 220 -19.37 -4.46 6.14
CA LEU A 220 -19.96 -3.41 5.30
C LEU A 220 -21.26 -3.86 4.63
N TYR A 221 -21.42 -5.17 4.43
CA TYR A 221 -22.57 -5.78 3.76
C TYR A 221 -23.64 -6.30 4.72
N ASP A 222 -23.40 -6.21 6.02
CA ASP A 222 -24.36 -6.57 7.08
C ASP A 222 -25.37 -5.43 7.29
N ALA A 223 -26.61 -5.61 6.77
CA ALA A 223 -27.68 -4.63 6.90
C ALA A 223 -28.11 -4.36 8.36
N GLY A 224 -27.84 -5.28 9.30
CA GLY A 224 -28.05 -5.09 10.72
C GLY A 224 -27.12 -4.05 11.32
N ARG A 225 -25.92 -3.90 10.77
CA ARG A 225 -24.88 -2.96 11.21
C ARG A 225 -24.83 -1.70 10.37
N ILE A 226 -24.87 -1.83 9.04
CA ILE A 226 -24.72 -0.73 8.07
C ILE A 226 -26.07 -0.51 7.38
N ASN A 227 -26.78 0.52 7.83
CA ASN A 227 -28.08 0.93 7.33
C ASN A 227 -28.23 2.46 7.38
N ALA A 228 -29.34 2.98 6.86
CA ALA A 228 -29.56 4.44 6.78
C ALA A 228 -29.48 5.13 8.14
N VAL A 229 -30.01 4.50 9.18
CA VAL A 229 -30.05 5.07 10.54
C VAL A 229 -28.63 5.09 11.14
N SER A 230 -27.91 3.95 11.06
CA SER A 230 -26.58 3.86 11.62
C SER A 230 -25.58 4.80 10.92
N LEU A 231 -25.68 4.95 9.60
CA LEU A 231 -24.83 5.86 8.83
C LEU A 231 -25.19 7.34 9.07
N ALA A 232 -26.49 7.68 9.13
CA ALA A 232 -26.92 9.06 9.39
C ALA A 232 -26.52 9.54 10.80
N GLY A 233 -26.23 8.62 11.73
CA GLY A 233 -25.71 8.92 13.07
C GLY A 233 -24.22 9.28 13.11
N LEU A 234 -23.48 9.12 12.00
CA LEU A 234 -22.05 9.48 11.93
C LEU A 234 -21.87 11.01 11.82
N GLU A 235 -20.77 11.51 12.36
CA GLU A 235 -20.45 12.94 12.26
C GLU A 235 -20.33 13.37 10.79
N ARG A 236 -20.98 14.49 10.45
CA ARG A 236 -21.01 15.08 9.09
C ARG A 236 -21.64 14.18 8.02
N MET A 237 -22.44 13.20 8.41
CA MET A 237 -23.17 12.32 7.52
C MET A 237 -24.67 12.66 7.54
N GLY A 238 -25.13 13.37 6.51
CA GLY A 238 -26.56 13.62 6.32
C GLY A 238 -27.28 12.45 5.64
N GLU A 239 -28.62 12.42 5.69
CA GLU A 239 -29.44 11.35 5.10
C GLU A 239 -29.10 11.05 3.62
N LYS A 240 -28.90 12.11 2.81
CA LYS A 240 -28.54 11.96 1.40
C LYS A 240 -27.18 11.29 1.23
N SER A 241 -26.18 11.65 2.06
CA SER A 241 -24.84 11.05 2.02
C SER A 241 -24.88 9.61 2.48
N ALA A 242 -25.65 9.30 3.51
CA ALA A 242 -25.88 7.94 3.99
C ALA A 242 -26.54 7.06 2.91
N ALA A 243 -27.58 7.57 2.23
CA ALA A 243 -28.24 6.89 1.13
C ALA A 243 -27.27 6.63 -0.05
N ASN A 244 -26.45 7.62 -0.42
CA ASN A 244 -25.45 7.47 -1.48
C ASN A 244 -24.38 6.41 -1.12
N LEU A 245 -23.90 6.40 0.11
CA LEU A 245 -22.94 5.42 0.59
C LEU A 245 -23.54 4.00 0.58
N LEU A 246 -24.78 3.83 1.02
CA LEU A 246 -25.49 2.54 0.94
C LEU A 246 -25.66 2.07 -0.50
N ALA A 247 -26.00 2.97 -1.41
CA ALA A 247 -26.09 2.65 -2.84
C ALA A 247 -24.72 2.22 -3.39
N ALA A 248 -23.63 2.90 -3.01
CA ALA A 248 -22.27 2.55 -3.41
C ALA A 248 -21.85 1.17 -2.86
N ILE A 249 -22.15 0.86 -1.58
CA ILE A 249 -21.95 -0.47 -0.98
C ILE A 249 -22.77 -1.52 -1.72
N GLY A 250 -24.03 -1.23 -2.05
CA GLY A 250 -24.89 -2.11 -2.85
C GLY A 250 -24.29 -2.42 -4.22
N LYS A 251 -23.81 -1.39 -4.93
CA LYS A 251 -23.18 -1.51 -6.25
C LYS A 251 -21.88 -2.30 -6.20
N SER A 252 -21.09 -2.18 -5.14
CA SER A 252 -19.80 -2.85 -5.00
C SER A 252 -19.91 -4.37 -4.89
N ARG A 253 -21.13 -4.92 -4.67
CA ARG A 253 -21.38 -6.36 -4.69
C ARG A 253 -21.10 -6.98 -6.07
N ASP A 254 -21.29 -6.23 -7.14
CA ASP A 254 -21.00 -6.65 -8.51
C ASP A 254 -19.59 -6.18 -8.90
N THR A 255 -18.66 -7.12 -8.99
CA THR A 255 -17.23 -6.85 -9.23
C THR A 255 -16.63 -7.87 -10.20
N THR A 256 -15.32 -7.94 -10.32
CA THR A 256 -14.60 -9.00 -11.04
C THR A 256 -13.72 -9.78 -10.07
N LEU A 257 -13.40 -11.05 -10.38
CA LEU A 257 -12.50 -11.84 -9.55
C LEU A 257 -11.14 -11.13 -9.34
N ALA A 258 -10.59 -10.50 -10.38
CA ALA A 258 -9.34 -9.74 -10.30
C ALA A 258 -9.43 -8.57 -9.31
N ARG A 259 -10.50 -7.79 -9.35
CA ARG A 259 -10.73 -6.68 -8.41
C ARG A 259 -10.95 -7.18 -7.00
N PHE A 260 -11.66 -8.29 -6.83
CA PHE A 260 -11.84 -8.93 -5.53
C PHE A 260 -10.50 -9.38 -4.93
N ILE A 261 -9.66 -10.12 -5.70
CA ILE A 261 -8.32 -10.52 -5.26
C ILE A 261 -7.47 -9.32 -4.86
N PHE A 262 -7.48 -8.25 -5.66
CA PHE A 262 -6.78 -7.02 -5.33
C PHE A 262 -7.34 -6.38 -4.04
N ALA A 263 -8.66 -6.36 -3.87
CA ALA A 263 -9.34 -5.79 -2.71
C ALA A 263 -9.01 -6.52 -1.38
N LEU A 264 -8.63 -7.79 -1.42
CA LEU A 264 -8.18 -8.53 -0.24
C LEU A 264 -6.90 -7.93 0.38
N GLY A 265 -6.14 -7.12 -0.36
CA GLY A 265 -4.96 -6.45 0.14
C GLY A 265 -3.80 -7.38 0.47
N ILE A 266 -3.71 -8.52 -0.22
CA ILE A 266 -2.62 -9.49 -0.05
C ILE A 266 -1.29 -8.77 -0.33
N ARG A 267 -0.34 -8.92 0.56
CA ARG A 267 0.96 -8.27 0.46
C ARG A 267 1.66 -8.65 -0.84
N ASN A 268 2.29 -7.67 -1.49
CA ASN A 268 2.97 -7.81 -2.79
C ASN A 268 2.06 -8.22 -3.98
N VAL A 269 0.75 -8.32 -3.77
CA VAL A 269 -0.22 -8.54 -4.85
C VAL A 269 -0.77 -7.20 -5.32
N GLY A 270 -0.27 -6.74 -6.46
CA GLY A 270 -0.75 -5.53 -7.13
C GLY A 270 -1.94 -5.81 -8.05
N GLU A 271 -2.45 -4.77 -8.69
CA GLU A 271 -3.58 -4.88 -9.63
C GLU A 271 -3.27 -5.84 -10.81
N THR A 272 -2.03 -5.76 -11.36
CA THR A 272 -1.59 -6.65 -12.45
C THR A 272 -1.53 -8.10 -11.97
N THR A 273 -0.86 -8.34 -10.85
CA THR A 273 -0.74 -9.69 -10.27
C THR A 273 -2.12 -10.28 -9.96
N ALA A 274 -3.06 -9.47 -9.44
CA ALA A 274 -4.43 -9.91 -9.17
C ALA A 274 -5.17 -10.33 -10.46
N LYS A 275 -4.96 -9.60 -11.57
CA LYS A 275 -5.49 -9.97 -12.89
C LYS A 275 -4.90 -11.27 -13.40
N ASP A 276 -3.59 -11.45 -13.24
CA ASP A 276 -2.89 -12.66 -13.69
C ASP A 276 -3.31 -13.89 -12.87
N LEU A 277 -3.47 -13.73 -11.54
CA LEU A 277 -4.03 -14.77 -10.66
C LEU A 277 -5.48 -15.15 -11.07
N ALA A 278 -6.34 -14.15 -11.27
CA ALA A 278 -7.71 -14.39 -11.71
C ALA A 278 -7.78 -15.10 -13.05
N ARG A 279 -6.91 -14.73 -14.00
CA ARG A 279 -6.83 -15.35 -15.32
C ARG A 279 -6.31 -16.78 -15.26
N HIS A 280 -5.27 -17.03 -14.44
CA HIS A 280 -4.65 -18.35 -14.34
C HIS A 280 -5.56 -19.37 -13.68
N PHE A 281 -6.15 -19.02 -12.53
CA PHE A 281 -6.97 -19.93 -11.75
C PHE A 281 -8.45 -19.98 -12.18
N GLY A 282 -8.97 -18.94 -12.84
CA GLY A 282 -10.32 -18.86 -13.37
C GLY A 282 -11.42 -18.71 -12.33
N ASN A 283 -11.23 -19.20 -11.13
CA ASN A 283 -12.17 -19.09 -10.00
C ASN A 283 -11.44 -18.96 -8.66
N LEU A 284 -12.18 -18.51 -7.63
CA LEU A 284 -11.62 -18.29 -6.31
C LEU A 284 -11.23 -19.59 -5.60
N ASP A 285 -12.00 -20.67 -5.77
CA ASP A 285 -11.75 -21.95 -5.08
C ASP A 285 -10.44 -22.57 -5.54
N ALA A 286 -10.14 -22.53 -6.84
CA ALA A 286 -8.86 -22.98 -7.38
C ALA A 286 -7.70 -22.17 -6.83
N LEU A 287 -7.86 -20.85 -6.70
CA LEU A 287 -6.82 -19.99 -6.09
C LEU A 287 -6.63 -20.29 -4.59
N LEU A 288 -7.72 -20.51 -3.83
CA LEU A 288 -7.65 -20.85 -2.40
C LEU A 288 -7.03 -22.24 -2.13
N ALA A 289 -7.11 -23.14 -3.10
CA ALA A 289 -6.54 -24.50 -3.04
C ALA A 289 -5.10 -24.57 -3.59
N ALA A 290 -4.61 -23.49 -4.20
CA ALA A 290 -3.29 -23.47 -4.84
C ALA A 290 -2.16 -23.55 -3.81
N ASP A 291 -1.17 -24.40 -4.06
CA ASP A 291 0.10 -24.43 -3.34
C ASP A 291 1.10 -23.43 -3.95
N GLU A 292 2.25 -23.26 -3.30
CA GLU A 292 3.29 -22.35 -3.78
C GLU A 292 3.80 -22.74 -5.18
N ALA A 293 3.85 -24.04 -5.50
CA ALA A 293 4.30 -24.50 -6.81
C ALA A 293 3.33 -24.09 -7.93
N ALA A 294 2.02 -24.17 -7.68
CA ALA A 294 0.99 -23.69 -8.60
C ALA A 294 1.01 -22.16 -8.74
N LEU A 295 1.22 -21.43 -7.64
CA LEU A 295 1.34 -19.97 -7.65
C LEU A 295 2.54 -19.48 -8.46
N LEU A 296 3.66 -20.18 -8.43
CA LEU A 296 4.86 -19.87 -9.22
C LEU A 296 4.66 -20.05 -10.74
N GLN A 297 3.61 -20.72 -11.20
CA GLN A 297 3.27 -20.82 -12.61
C GLN A 297 2.59 -19.56 -13.16
N VAL A 298 2.12 -18.67 -12.26
CA VAL A 298 1.47 -17.42 -12.66
C VAL A 298 2.52 -16.41 -13.12
N PRO A 299 2.36 -15.74 -14.27
CA PRO A 299 3.30 -14.70 -14.73
C PRO A 299 3.51 -13.62 -13.66
N ASP A 300 4.73 -13.13 -13.56
CA ASP A 300 5.15 -12.08 -12.60
C ASP A 300 4.95 -12.46 -11.11
N VAL A 301 4.67 -13.73 -10.77
CA VAL A 301 4.63 -14.24 -9.39
C VAL A 301 5.96 -14.95 -9.08
N GLY A 302 6.80 -14.27 -8.29
CA GLY A 302 8.04 -14.86 -7.76
C GLY A 302 7.84 -15.51 -6.38
N PRO A 303 8.89 -16.16 -5.81
CA PRO A 303 8.80 -16.89 -4.54
C PRO A 303 8.26 -16.05 -3.38
N VAL A 304 8.66 -14.78 -3.29
CA VAL A 304 8.20 -13.85 -2.24
C VAL A 304 6.69 -13.60 -2.35
N VAL A 305 6.17 -13.43 -3.56
CA VAL A 305 4.74 -13.17 -3.79
C VAL A 305 3.93 -14.45 -3.54
N ALA A 306 4.39 -15.60 -4.05
CA ALA A 306 3.76 -16.90 -3.84
C ALA A 306 3.63 -17.21 -2.34
N LYS A 307 4.70 -16.99 -1.57
CA LYS A 307 4.70 -17.15 -0.12
C LYS A 307 3.70 -16.22 0.57
N CYS A 308 3.66 -14.93 0.21
CA CYS A 308 2.69 -13.98 0.77
C CYS A 308 1.23 -14.43 0.52
N ILE A 309 0.94 -14.96 -0.68
CA ILE A 309 -0.39 -15.45 -1.03
C ILE A 309 -0.74 -16.71 -0.21
N SER A 310 0.18 -17.67 -0.14
CA SER A 310 0.02 -18.91 0.61
C SER A 310 -0.21 -18.63 2.11
N GLU A 311 0.63 -17.81 2.74
CA GLU A 311 0.49 -17.40 4.14
C GLU A 311 -0.83 -16.68 4.41
N PHE A 312 -1.27 -15.79 3.51
CA PHE A 312 -2.52 -15.06 3.66
C PHE A 312 -3.75 -16.00 3.63
N PHE A 313 -3.77 -16.98 2.73
CA PHE A 313 -4.86 -17.96 2.63
C PHE A 313 -4.74 -19.10 3.65
N ALA A 314 -3.58 -19.32 4.25
CA ALA A 314 -3.42 -20.27 5.35
C ALA A 314 -4.00 -19.74 6.66
N GLU A 315 -4.14 -18.40 6.82
CA GLU A 315 -4.67 -17.79 8.02
C GLU A 315 -6.19 -18.01 8.15
N PRO A 316 -6.69 -18.74 9.17
CA PRO A 316 -8.10 -19.07 9.32
C PRO A 316 -9.01 -17.84 9.36
N HIS A 317 -8.61 -16.78 10.07
CA HIS A 317 -9.40 -15.56 10.17
C HIS A 317 -9.60 -14.87 8.82
N ASN A 318 -8.59 -14.87 7.93
CA ASN A 318 -8.73 -14.34 6.58
C ASN A 318 -9.70 -15.20 5.75
N ARG A 319 -9.64 -16.52 5.90
CA ARG A 319 -10.58 -17.45 5.23
C ARG A 319 -12.03 -17.19 5.63
N ASP A 320 -12.27 -16.97 6.92
CA ASP A 320 -13.62 -16.67 7.43
C ASP A 320 -14.16 -15.37 6.83
N VAL A 321 -13.33 -14.31 6.75
CA VAL A 321 -13.71 -13.03 6.14
C VAL A 321 -13.95 -13.21 4.64
N ILE A 322 -13.10 -13.95 3.92
CA ILE A 322 -13.27 -14.26 2.49
C ILE A 322 -14.58 -15.03 2.26
N ALA A 323 -14.87 -16.03 3.09
CA ALA A 323 -16.10 -16.80 3.00
C ALA A 323 -17.35 -15.94 3.26
N ALA A 324 -17.27 -14.98 4.18
CA ALA A 324 -18.34 -14.01 4.40
C ALA A 324 -18.52 -13.06 3.19
N LEU A 325 -17.44 -12.50 2.66
CA LEU A 325 -17.45 -11.64 1.47
C LEU A 325 -17.99 -12.36 0.24
N ARG A 326 -17.65 -13.63 0.05
CA ARG A 326 -18.13 -14.43 -1.09
C ARG A 326 -19.65 -14.60 -1.12
N ARG A 327 -20.32 -14.59 0.03
CA ARG A 327 -21.80 -14.66 0.08
C ARG A 327 -22.47 -13.37 -0.41
N GLU A 328 -21.75 -12.26 -0.31
CA GLU A 328 -22.26 -10.93 -0.59
C GLU A 328 -21.86 -10.41 -1.96
N MET A 329 -20.73 -10.88 -2.50
CA MET A 329 -20.14 -10.37 -3.73
C MET A 329 -20.34 -11.31 -4.90
N ARG A 330 -20.49 -10.75 -6.10
CA ARG A 330 -20.78 -11.46 -7.34
C ARG A 330 -19.78 -11.08 -8.42
N TRP A 331 -19.27 -12.07 -9.11
CA TRP A 331 -18.48 -11.93 -10.33
C TRP A 331 -18.74 -13.10 -11.27
N ALA A 332 -18.54 -12.90 -12.57
CA ALA A 332 -18.60 -13.97 -13.53
C ALA A 332 -17.41 -14.93 -13.32
N GLU A 333 -17.70 -16.19 -13.01
CA GLU A 333 -16.67 -17.24 -12.98
C GLU A 333 -16.35 -17.65 -14.42
N GLY A 334 -15.07 -17.88 -14.70
CA GLY A 334 -14.64 -18.33 -16.04
C GLY A 334 -14.24 -17.23 -17.02
N GLU A 335 -14.32 -15.94 -16.66
CA GLU A 335 -13.68 -14.89 -17.47
C GLU A 335 -12.14 -15.00 -17.50
N GLY A 336 -11.57 -15.88 -16.66
CA GLY A 336 -10.15 -16.20 -16.61
C GLY A 336 -9.74 -17.49 -17.29
N ALA A 337 -10.62 -18.48 -17.41
CA ALA A 337 -10.31 -19.73 -18.11
C ALA A 337 -10.39 -19.48 -19.62
N ALA A 338 -9.25 -19.21 -20.20
CA ALA A 338 -8.93 -19.37 -21.62
C ALA A 338 -10.09 -19.07 -22.59
N ARG A 339 -10.47 -17.79 -22.76
CA ARG A 339 -10.64 -17.36 -24.15
C ARG A 339 -9.31 -17.70 -24.84
N PRO A 340 -9.31 -18.46 -25.94
CA PRO A 340 -8.09 -18.65 -26.70
C PRO A 340 -7.54 -17.25 -26.95
N VAL A 341 -6.37 -16.98 -26.39
CA VAL A 341 -5.61 -15.77 -26.71
C VAL A 341 -5.45 -15.90 -28.20
N ASP A 342 -6.15 -15.04 -28.94
CA ASP A 342 -5.91 -14.90 -30.35
C ASP A 342 -4.48 -14.41 -30.45
N GLY A 343 -3.52 -15.32 -30.59
CA GLY A 343 -2.10 -15.09 -30.42
C GLY A 343 -1.46 -14.07 -31.36
N ARG A 344 -2.30 -13.24 -32.04
CA ARG A 344 -1.89 -12.21 -33.00
C ARG A 344 -0.90 -11.22 -32.42
N PHE A 345 -1.05 -10.87 -31.12
CA PHE A 345 -0.16 -9.96 -30.41
C PHE A 345 0.72 -10.64 -29.38
N ALA A 346 0.88 -11.97 -29.44
CA ALA A 346 1.74 -12.70 -28.54
C ALA A 346 3.17 -12.15 -28.56
N GLY A 347 3.68 -11.78 -27.38
CA GLY A 347 5.01 -11.21 -27.25
C GLY A 347 5.15 -9.74 -27.66
N LYS A 348 4.07 -9.07 -28.10
CA LYS A 348 4.06 -7.65 -28.49
C LYS A 348 3.71 -6.76 -27.31
N THR A 349 4.46 -5.66 -27.15
CA THR A 349 4.24 -4.65 -26.11
C THR A 349 3.67 -3.37 -26.71
N PHE A 350 2.54 -2.94 -26.19
CA PHE A 350 1.82 -1.72 -26.59
C PHE A 350 1.91 -0.64 -25.51
N VAL A 351 1.86 0.62 -25.91
CA VAL A 351 1.69 1.76 -24.99
C VAL A 351 0.53 2.61 -25.51
N LEU A 352 -0.44 2.91 -24.65
CA LEU A 352 -1.57 3.79 -24.95
C LEU A 352 -1.29 5.21 -24.49
N THR A 353 -1.54 6.22 -25.35
CA THR A 353 -1.34 7.63 -25.03
C THR A 353 -2.39 8.52 -25.71
N GLY A 354 -2.75 9.63 -25.07
CA GLY A 354 -3.82 10.50 -25.57
C GLY A 354 -5.22 9.94 -25.37
N THR A 355 -6.20 10.65 -25.95
CA THR A 355 -7.64 10.28 -25.93
C THR A 355 -8.02 9.67 -27.26
N LEU A 356 -8.47 8.43 -27.27
CA LEU A 356 -8.95 7.75 -28.46
C LEU A 356 -10.34 8.27 -28.85
N PRO A 357 -10.67 8.30 -30.16
CA PRO A 357 -11.94 8.86 -30.65
C PRO A 357 -13.20 8.17 -30.11
N THR A 358 -13.22 6.83 -30.06
CA THR A 358 -14.42 6.05 -29.70
C THR A 358 -14.17 5.06 -28.59
N LEU A 359 -12.92 4.60 -28.36
CA LEU A 359 -12.57 3.64 -27.30
C LEU A 359 -12.11 4.37 -26.04
N ARG A 360 -12.61 3.91 -24.91
CA ARG A 360 -11.99 4.26 -23.63
C ARG A 360 -10.64 3.55 -23.53
N ARG A 361 -9.71 4.16 -22.79
CA ARG A 361 -8.36 3.62 -22.63
C ARG A 361 -8.34 2.19 -22.09
N ASP A 362 -9.26 1.91 -21.15
CA ASP A 362 -9.35 0.60 -20.52
C ASP A 362 -9.93 -0.45 -21.50
N GLU A 363 -10.82 -0.04 -22.40
CA GLU A 363 -11.38 -0.89 -23.46
C GLU A 363 -10.31 -1.25 -24.50
N ALA A 364 -9.53 -0.26 -24.94
CA ALA A 364 -8.41 -0.49 -25.86
C ALA A 364 -7.34 -1.42 -25.24
N ALA A 365 -7.04 -1.24 -23.94
CA ALA A 365 -6.13 -2.12 -23.23
C ALA A 365 -6.65 -3.56 -23.16
N ALA A 366 -7.92 -3.75 -22.82
CA ALA A 366 -8.56 -5.07 -22.77
C ALA A 366 -8.58 -5.78 -24.14
N MET A 367 -8.80 -5.04 -25.24
CA MET A 367 -8.76 -5.58 -26.60
C MET A 367 -7.35 -6.07 -26.98
N ILE A 368 -6.31 -5.30 -26.67
CA ILE A 368 -4.91 -5.66 -26.91
C ILE A 368 -4.52 -6.90 -26.09
N GLU A 369 -4.90 -6.93 -24.81
CA GLU A 369 -4.61 -8.06 -23.91
C GLU A 369 -5.38 -9.31 -24.32
N ALA A 370 -6.62 -9.21 -24.76
CA ALA A 370 -7.40 -10.32 -25.32
C ALA A 370 -6.77 -10.92 -26.59
N ALA A 371 -6.04 -10.11 -27.37
CA ALA A 371 -5.27 -10.56 -28.53
C ALA A 371 -3.86 -11.08 -28.19
N GLY A 372 -3.50 -11.16 -26.89
CA GLY A 372 -2.22 -11.67 -26.39
C GLY A 372 -1.11 -10.65 -26.28
N GLY A 373 -1.40 -9.35 -26.48
CA GLY A 373 -0.47 -8.25 -26.32
C GLY A 373 -0.30 -7.82 -24.86
N LYS A 374 0.82 -7.17 -24.54
CA LYS A 374 1.10 -6.58 -23.23
C LYS A 374 0.95 -5.05 -23.31
N VAL A 375 0.20 -4.44 -22.40
CA VAL A 375 0.08 -2.98 -22.30
C VAL A 375 1.01 -2.43 -21.23
N ALA A 376 1.94 -1.54 -21.62
CA ALA A 376 2.90 -0.92 -20.74
C ALA A 376 2.61 0.55 -20.47
N GLY A 377 3.00 1.05 -19.29
CA GLY A 377 2.77 2.45 -18.89
C GLY A 377 3.73 3.46 -19.51
N SER A 378 4.88 3.03 -20.06
CA SER A 378 5.92 3.91 -20.62
C SER A 378 6.56 3.33 -21.87
N VAL A 379 6.98 4.24 -22.79
CA VAL A 379 7.65 3.86 -24.03
C VAL A 379 9.13 3.54 -23.78
N SER A 380 9.60 2.41 -24.29
CA SER A 380 11.00 1.94 -24.21
C SER A 380 11.42 1.27 -25.52
N LYS A 381 12.68 0.87 -25.64
CA LYS A 381 13.18 0.08 -26.79
C LYS A 381 12.50 -1.29 -26.94
N LYS A 382 11.79 -1.76 -25.90
CA LYS A 382 11.03 -3.02 -25.91
C LYS A 382 9.55 -2.81 -26.29
N THR A 383 9.14 -1.59 -26.61
CA THR A 383 7.78 -1.27 -27.05
C THR A 383 7.67 -1.51 -28.55
N ASP A 384 6.73 -2.35 -28.97
CA ASP A 384 6.48 -2.64 -30.39
C ASP A 384 5.57 -1.60 -31.05
N TYR A 385 4.52 -1.17 -30.32
CA TYR A 385 3.51 -0.24 -30.83
C TYR A 385 3.14 0.82 -29.80
N VAL A 386 2.89 2.03 -30.28
CA VAL A 386 2.26 3.10 -29.48
C VAL A 386 0.93 3.43 -30.13
N VAL A 387 -0.17 3.26 -29.41
CA VAL A 387 -1.50 3.69 -29.85
C VAL A 387 -1.72 5.10 -29.35
N ALA A 388 -1.83 6.04 -30.27
CA ALA A 388 -1.91 7.47 -29.99
C ALA A 388 -3.27 8.02 -30.41
N GLY A 389 -3.97 8.64 -29.46
CA GLY A 389 -5.16 9.46 -29.71
C GLY A 389 -4.84 10.94 -29.69
N ALA A 390 -5.89 11.79 -29.59
CA ALA A 390 -5.73 13.23 -29.45
C ALA A 390 -4.92 13.57 -28.17
N ASP A 391 -4.10 14.62 -28.23
CA ASP A 391 -3.27 15.09 -27.11
C ASP A 391 -2.31 14.03 -26.54
N ALA A 392 -1.65 13.29 -27.41
CA ALA A 392 -0.82 12.12 -27.04
C ALA A 392 0.43 12.46 -26.20
N GLY A 393 0.89 13.72 -26.14
CA GLY A 393 1.94 14.22 -25.27
C GLY A 393 3.31 13.53 -25.43
N SER A 394 4.16 13.65 -24.40
CA SER A 394 5.58 13.23 -24.41
C SER A 394 5.84 11.74 -24.73
N LYS A 395 4.84 10.87 -24.63
CA LYS A 395 4.99 9.46 -24.99
C LYS A 395 5.04 9.25 -26.50
N LEU A 396 4.32 10.09 -27.27
CA LEU A 396 4.36 10.07 -28.72
C LEU A 396 5.73 10.55 -29.22
N ASP A 397 6.24 11.66 -28.66
CA ASP A 397 7.57 12.18 -29.00
C ASP A 397 8.66 11.12 -28.76
N LYS A 398 8.55 10.43 -27.63
CA LYS A 398 9.48 9.35 -27.27
C LYS A 398 9.38 8.15 -28.21
N ALA A 399 8.17 7.80 -28.66
CA ALA A 399 7.98 6.74 -29.63
C ALA A 399 8.67 7.06 -30.96
N GLN A 400 8.51 8.30 -31.46
CA GLN A 400 9.16 8.80 -32.68
C GLN A 400 10.69 8.78 -32.56
N GLN A 401 11.24 9.24 -31.41
CA GLN A 401 12.67 9.21 -31.13
C GLN A 401 13.27 7.80 -31.11
N LEU A 402 12.50 6.83 -30.65
CA LEU A 402 12.95 5.43 -30.57
C LEU A 402 12.60 4.60 -31.83
N GLY A 403 11.92 5.20 -32.83
CA GLY A 403 11.50 4.51 -34.03
C GLY A 403 10.42 3.45 -33.81
N VAL A 404 9.61 3.61 -32.73
CA VAL A 404 8.50 2.71 -32.41
C VAL A 404 7.32 3.01 -33.29
N ALA A 405 6.68 1.97 -33.86
CA ALA A 405 5.51 2.13 -34.72
C ALA A 405 4.34 2.77 -33.95
N VAL A 406 3.77 3.82 -34.55
CA VAL A 406 2.62 4.54 -33.99
C VAL A 406 1.35 4.14 -34.74
N LEU A 407 0.32 3.78 -34.01
CA LEU A 407 -1.01 3.42 -34.50
C LEU A 407 -2.03 4.44 -34.01
N ASP A 408 -3.01 4.75 -34.82
CA ASP A 408 -4.26 5.38 -34.37
C ASP A 408 -5.29 4.29 -33.96
N GLU A 409 -6.49 4.71 -33.58
CA GLU A 409 -7.56 3.77 -33.19
C GLU A 409 -8.00 2.87 -34.33
N ASP A 410 -8.07 3.40 -35.55
CA ASP A 410 -8.51 2.65 -36.73
C ASP A 410 -7.47 1.59 -37.13
N ALA A 411 -6.18 1.94 -37.08
CA ALA A 411 -5.09 1.01 -37.30
C ALA A 411 -5.04 -0.10 -36.23
N LEU A 412 -5.30 0.25 -34.94
CA LEU A 412 -5.43 -0.75 -33.89
C LEU A 412 -6.60 -1.71 -34.17
N ARG A 413 -7.78 -1.18 -34.54
CA ARG A 413 -8.95 -2.00 -34.91
C ARG A 413 -8.69 -2.88 -36.13
N ALA A 414 -8.00 -2.35 -37.13
CA ALA A 414 -7.64 -3.11 -38.33
C ALA A 414 -6.68 -4.28 -37.98
N LEU A 415 -5.72 -4.07 -37.11
CA LEU A 415 -4.81 -5.12 -36.62
C LEU A 415 -5.53 -6.17 -35.76
N LEU A 416 -6.56 -5.76 -35.01
CA LEU A 416 -7.40 -6.68 -34.26
C LEU A 416 -8.36 -7.50 -35.14
N GLY A 417 -8.65 -7.04 -36.37
CA GLY A 417 -9.57 -7.69 -37.31
C GLY A 417 -11.03 -7.64 -36.86
N PRO A 418 -11.97 -8.11 -37.66
CA PRO A 418 -13.37 -8.16 -37.28
C PRO A 418 -13.55 -9.11 -36.08
N ALA A 419 -14.31 -8.65 -35.07
CA ALA A 419 -14.70 -9.48 -33.94
C ALA A 419 -15.38 -10.76 -34.47
N GLN A 420 -14.80 -11.93 -34.25
CA GLN A 420 -15.49 -13.18 -34.46
C GLN A 420 -16.60 -13.26 -33.42
N GLY A 421 -17.83 -12.94 -33.85
CA GLY A 421 -19.03 -13.20 -33.07
C GLY A 421 -19.16 -14.71 -32.80
N PRO A 422 -19.95 -15.14 -31.80
CA PRO A 422 -20.12 -16.54 -31.47
C PRO A 422 -20.66 -17.27 -32.70
N ALA A 423 -19.84 -18.15 -33.25
CA ALA A 423 -20.27 -19.07 -34.33
C ALA A 423 -21.28 -20.06 -33.75
N GLY A 424 -22.46 -20.10 -34.33
CA GLY A 424 -23.30 -21.31 -34.35
C GLY A 424 -24.48 -21.37 -33.39
N GLN A 425 -25.57 -20.71 -33.74
CA GLN A 425 -26.91 -21.27 -33.58
C GLN A 425 -27.80 -20.78 -34.75
N ALA A 426 -27.58 -21.38 -35.90
CA ALA A 426 -28.58 -21.40 -36.96
C ALA A 426 -28.58 -22.83 -37.48
N GLU A 427 -29.79 -23.36 -37.62
CA GLU A 427 -30.20 -24.68 -38.18
C GLU A 427 -30.44 -25.78 -37.15
N LEU A 428 -31.63 -25.74 -36.64
CA LEU A 428 -32.44 -26.92 -36.30
C LEU A 428 -33.93 -26.48 -36.14
N PHE A 429 -34.54 -26.01 -37.24
CA PHE A 429 -35.97 -26.11 -37.48
C PHE A 429 -36.16 -26.07 -38.99
N GLY A 430 -36.18 -27.25 -39.56
CA GLY A 430 -36.60 -27.54 -40.91
C GLY A 430 -37.25 -28.91 -40.92
N GLU A 431 -38.58 -28.90 -41.14
CA GLU A 431 -39.51 -29.98 -41.38
C GLU A 431 -39.99 -30.75 -40.15
#